data_c31b26990b94a45c03d83299bfb80ad8
#
_entry.id   c31b26990b94a45c03d83299bfb80ad8
#
_cell.length_a   1.000
_cell.length_b   1.000
_cell.length_c   1.000
_cell.angle_alpha   90.00
_cell.angle_beta   90.00
_cell.angle_gamma   90.00
#
_symmetry.space_group_name_H-M   'P 1'
#
loop_
_entity.id
_entity.type
_entity.pdbx_description
1 polymer ?
#
loop_
_entity_poly.entity_id
_entity_poly.type
_entity_poly.pdbx_seq_one_letter_code
_entity_poly.pdbx_strand_id
1 'polypeptide(L)'
;MATYHLSVKFGGKGKALAHASYIMREDKFSDRKDLEHAEHGNMPEWAKDDPAHFWQAADEFERANGSTYREFEIALPRELNSEQRLELVRDFVRQEIGDKHAYSFAIHNPKASIDGGEQPHAHIMMSQRVSDGIERSPEHYFKRYNAKYPERGGARKDSGHNLTPTQQKQELKALRQRWEAKHNDHMQRHGHSQKIDSRSFKDRGIIRYPEQHFGFESAGRLTPEQKESIKSNRGLSSGAAIEQAKSIGYTDKNWIKAISLDVKQQQLVKSLTQDISQQHGRLMKASITPNGNVSIEKVKSRGISMGW
;
A
#
# COMPACT_ATOMS: atom_id res chain seq x y z
N MET A 1 -6.85 -7.88 -13.94
CA MET A 1 -6.30 -6.49 -13.95
C MET A 1 -5.42 -6.36 -12.73
N ALA A 2 -4.13 -6.16 -12.91
CA ALA A 2 -3.17 -6.03 -11.80
C ALA A 2 -3.57 -4.82 -10.93
N THR A 3 -3.79 -5.05 -9.64
CA THR A 3 -4.21 -4.02 -8.69
C THR A 3 -2.99 -3.61 -7.87
N TYR A 4 -2.61 -2.34 -7.96
CA TYR A 4 -1.54 -1.80 -7.12
C TYR A 4 -2.00 -1.68 -5.67
N HIS A 5 -1.26 -2.31 -4.76
CA HIS A 5 -1.36 -2.06 -3.32
C HIS A 5 0.00 -2.23 -2.67
N LEU A 6 0.43 -1.24 -1.90
CA LEU A 6 1.53 -1.32 -0.95
C LEU A 6 1.21 -0.45 0.25
N SER A 7 1.10 -1.06 1.41
CA SER A 7 0.98 -0.37 2.69
C SER A 7 2.16 -0.66 3.61
N VAL A 8 2.49 0.28 4.47
CA VAL A 8 3.53 0.15 5.50
C VAL A 8 2.88 0.34 6.86
N LYS A 9 3.06 -0.65 7.73
CA LYS A 9 2.51 -0.65 9.09
C LYS A 9 3.63 -0.80 10.10
N PHE A 10 3.37 -0.41 11.34
CA PHE A 10 4.29 -0.58 12.47
C PHE A 10 3.54 -1.19 13.64
N GLY A 11 4.12 -2.21 14.26
CA GLY A 11 3.58 -2.81 15.48
C GLY A 11 4.26 -2.25 16.71
N GLY A 12 3.47 -1.90 17.71
CA GLY A 12 3.97 -1.57 19.05
C GLY A 12 4.24 -2.82 19.89
N LYS A 13 4.88 -2.61 21.03
CA LYS A 13 5.17 -3.65 22.02
C LYS A 13 3.93 -4.47 22.40
N GLY A 14 4.05 -5.79 22.49
CA GLY A 14 2.97 -6.72 22.81
C GLY A 14 2.11 -7.13 21.59
N LYS A 15 2.52 -6.79 20.36
CA LYS A 15 1.78 -7.12 19.15
C LYS A 15 2.54 -8.01 18.16
N ALA A 16 3.85 -8.20 18.34
CA ALA A 16 4.68 -8.85 17.33
C ALA A 16 4.40 -10.35 17.25
N LEU A 17 4.40 -11.07 18.34
CA LEU A 17 4.14 -12.52 18.35
C LEU A 17 2.74 -12.83 17.79
N ALA A 18 1.70 -12.15 18.30
CA ALA A 18 0.33 -12.39 17.85
C ALA A 18 0.14 -12.09 16.36
N HIS A 19 0.85 -11.06 15.84
CA HIS A 19 0.82 -10.73 14.43
C HIS A 19 1.61 -11.72 13.58
N ALA A 20 2.77 -12.19 14.05
CA ALA A 20 3.55 -13.25 13.41
C ALA A 20 2.73 -14.53 13.28
N SER A 21 2.12 -15.04 14.37
CA SER A 21 1.23 -16.21 14.32
C SER A 21 0.06 -16.02 13.35
N TYR A 22 -0.51 -14.78 13.28
CA TYR A 22 -1.58 -14.48 12.33
C TYR A 22 -1.12 -14.59 10.88
N ILE A 23 0.01 -13.99 10.50
CA ILE A 23 0.49 -14.04 9.12
C ILE A 23 1.00 -15.43 8.74
N MET A 24 1.60 -16.17 9.66
CA MET A 24 2.11 -17.54 9.45
C MET A 24 1.01 -18.60 9.45
N ARG A 25 -0.23 -18.24 9.82
CA ARG A 25 -1.34 -19.17 9.99
C ARG A 25 -1.06 -20.24 11.05
N GLU A 26 -0.40 -19.84 12.12
CA GLU A 26 -0.08 -20.69 13.27
C GLU A 26 -1.10 -20.52 14.41
N ASP A 27 -1.02 -21.36 15.40
CA ASP A 27 -1.86 -21.37 16.60
C ASP A 27 -3.37 -21.35 16.25
N LYS A 28 -4.11 -20.41 16.79
CA LYS A 28 -5.56 -20.23 16.56
C LYS A 28 -5.92 -19.85 15.13
N PHE A 29 -4.95 -19.62 14.25
CA PHE A 29 -5.18 -19.28 12.85
C PHE A 29 -4.90 -20.44 11.88
N SER A 30 -4.50 -21.62 12.36
CA SER A 30 -4.14 -22.80 11.57
C SER A 30 -5.29 -23.37 10.72
N ASP A 31 -6.54 -23.07 11.07
CA ASP A 31 -7.72 -23.48 10.30
C ASP A 31 -7.87 -22.73 8.96
N ARG A 32 -7.17 -21.62 8.79
CA ARG A 32 -7.19 -20.84 7.53
C ARG A 32 -6.38 -21.56 6.46
N LYS A 33 -7.01 -21.79 5.31
CA LYS A 33 -6.42 -22.53 4.18
C LYS A 33 -5.95 -21.62 3.04
N ASP A 34 -5.73 -20.35 3.31
CA ASP A 34 -5.31 -19.33 2.35
C ASP A 34 -3.80 -19.08 2.33
N LEU A 35 -3.01 -19.83 3.09
CA LEU A 35 -1.56 -19.75 3.11
C LEU A 35 -0.97 -20.49 1.90
N GLU A 36 -0.26 -19.77 1.02
CA GLU A 36 0.50 -20.36 -0.08
C GLU A 36 1.95 -20.66 0.32
N HIS A 37 2.57 -19.76 1.08
CA HIS A 37 3.97 -19.89 1.51
C HIS A 37 4.24 -19.08 2.77
N ALA A 38 5.16 -19.56 3.59
CA ALA A 38 5.71 -18.86 4.76
C ALA A 38 7.22 -19.07 4.84
N GLU A 39 7.95 -18.01 5.18
CA GLU A 39 9.42 -18.04 5.25
C GLU A 39 9.95 -17.06 6.27
N HIS A 40 11.09 -17.42 6.89
CA HIS A 40 11.83 -16.57 7.83
C HIS A 40 13.28 -16.41 7.36
N GLY A 41 13.91 -15.32 7.77
CA GLY A 41 15.32 -15.13 7.48
C GLY A 41 16.00 -14.14 8.40
N ASN A 42 17.33 -14.19 8.40
CA ASN A 42 18.23 -13.34 9.17
C ASN A 42 17.98 -13.35 10.68
N MET A 43 17.40 -14.42 11.22
CA MET A 43 17.19 -14.56 12.66
C MET A 43 18.54 -14.67 13.37
N PRO A 44 18.70 -14.02 14.55
CA PRO A 44 19.87 -14.26 15.40
C PRO A 44 19.91 -15.72 15.84
N GLU A 45 21.09 -16.23 16.20
CA GLU A 45 21.31 -17.66 16.48
C GLU A 45 20.31 -18.23 17.50
N TRP A 46 19.97 -17.46 18.53
CA TRP A 46 19.00 -17.88 19.56
C TRP A 46 17.53 -17.99 19.08
N ALA A 47 17.21 -17.52 17.89
CA ALA A 47 15.86 -17.59 17.30
C ALA A 47 15.82 -18.28 15.92
N LYS A 48 16.94 -18.91 15.53
CA LYS A 48 17.10 -19.48 14.19
C LYS A 48 16.19 -20.70 13.97
N ASP A 49 16.07 -21.53 14.98
CA ASP A 49 15.23 -22.74 14.94
C ASP A 49 13.78 -22.45 15.42
N ASP A 50 13.56 -21.32 16.08
CA ASP A 50 12.24 -20.86 16.53
C ASP A 50 12.06 -19.36 16.26
N PRO A 51 11.65 -18.97 15.05
CA PRO A 51 11.40 -17.57 14.70
C PRO A 51 10.31 -16.90 15.54
N ALA A 52 9.36 -17.64 16.09
CA ALA A 52 8.35 -17.11 16.99
C ALA A 52 8.97 -16.55 18.28
N HIS A 53 10.04 -17.18 18.78
CA HIS A 53 10.80 -16.70 19.93
C HIS A 53 11.41 -15.30 19.67
N PHE A 54 11.83 -14.99 18.42
CA PHE A 54 12.29 -13.64 18.08
C PHE A 54 11.21 -12.59 18.31
N TRP A 55 9.99 -12.86 17.83
CA TRP A 55 8.89 -11.93 17.97
C TRP A 55 8.35 -11.82 19.39
N GLN A 56 8.40 -12.92 20.14
CA GLN A 56 8.12 -12.91 21.57
C GLN A 56 9.14 -12.06 22.35
N ALA A 57 10.43 -12.24 22.10
CA ALA A 57 11.49 -11.43 22.71
C ALA A 57 11.37 -9.95 22.35
N ALA A 58 10.96 -9.63 21.12
CA ALA A 58 10.67 -8.25 20.71
C ALA A 58 9.53 -7.64 21.56
N ASP A 59 8.46 -8.42 21.82
CA ASP A 59 7.36 -7.97 22.65
C ASP A 59 7.75 -7.83 24.13
N GLU A 60 8.63 -8.69 24.63
CA GLU A 60 9.04 -8.67 26.01
C GLU A 60 10.07 -7.57 26.32
N PHE A 61 11.09 -7.43 25.48
CA PHE A 61 12.28 -6.63 25.80
C PHE A 61 12.36 -5.28 25.07
N GLU A 62 11.55 -5.03 24.01
CA GLU A 62 11.55 -3.71 23.39
C GLU A 62 11.00 -2.64 24.36
N ARG A 63 11.44 -1.40 24.22
CA ARG A 63 10.99 -0.27 25.04
C ARG A 63 9.48 -0.07 24.90
N ALA A 64 8.84 0.42 25.95
CA ALA A 64 7.38 0.63 26.00
C ALA A 64 6.82 1.39 24.78
N ASN A 65 7.53 2.44 24.33
CA ASN A 65 7.14 3.25 23.18
C ASN A 65 7.88 2.84 21.89
N GLY A 66 8.53 1.67 21.88
CA GLY A 66 9.26 1.15 20.73
C GLY A 66 8.35 0.38 19.78
N SER A 67 8.58 0.52 18.47
CA SER A 67 8.01 -0.42 17.50
C SER A 67 8.79 -1.72 17.53
N THR A 68 8.07 -2.84 17.54
CA THR A 68 8.63 -4.18 17.54
C THR A 68 8.88 -4.69 16.13
N TYR A 69 8.06 -4.26 15.16
CA TYR A 69 8.23 -4.59 13.75
C TYR A 69 7.77 -3.45 12.82
N ARG A 70 8.23 -3.53 11.60
CA ARG A 70 7.68 -2.85 10.41
C ARG A 70 7.17 -3.92 9.47
N GLU A 71 6.04 -3.67 8.82
CA GLU A 71 5.43 -4.59 7.87
C GLU A 71 5.19 -3.90 6.54
N PHE A 72 5.47 -4.62 5.45
CA PHE A 72 4.96 -4.32 4.12
C PHE A 72 3.83 -5.28 3.80
N GLU A 73 2.67 -4.75 3.45
CA GLU A 73 1.58 -5.53 2.87
C GLU A 73 1.45 -5.15 1.40
N ILE A 74 1.62 -6.12 0.51
CA ILE A 74 1.70 -5.91 -0.93
C ILE A 74 0.72 -6.84 -1.66
N ALA A 75 -0.02 -6.32 -2.63
CA ALA A 75 -0.82 -7.15 -3.53
C ALA A 75 0.07 -7.82 -4.56
N LEU A 76 -0.17 -9.10 -4.81
CA LEU A 76 0.54 -9.89 -5.81
C LEU A 76 -0.32 -10.06 -7.07
N PRO A 77 0.30 -10.22 -8.26
CA PRO A 77 -0.44 -10.43 -9.50
C PRO A 77 -1.13 -11.80 -9.50
N ARG A 78 -2.40 -11.80 -9.90
CA ARG A 78 -3.19 -13.03 -10.09
C ARG A 78 -2.71 -13.84 -11.28
N GLU A 79 -2.05 -13.18 -12.22
CA GLU A 79 -1.53 -13.75 -13.46
C GLU A 79 -0.33 -14.68 -13.21
N LEU A 80 0.40 -14.46 -12.12
CA LEU A 80 1.51 -15.31 -11.71
C LEU A 80 1.00 -16.54 -10.93
N ASN A 81 1.62 -17.69 -11.13
CA ASN A 81 1.40 -18.85 -10.28
C ASN A 81 2.08 -18.71 -8.91
N SER A 82 1.89 -19.67 -8.00
CA SER A 82 2.44 -19.60 -6.64
C SER A 82 3.97 -19.54 -6.60
N GLU A 83 4.66 -20.28 -7.46
CA GLU A 83 6.13 -20.29 -7.53
C GLU A 83 6.66 -18.93 -8.02
N GLN A 84 6.04 -18.36 -9.05
CA GLN A 84 6.39 -17.05 -9.60
C GLN A 84 6.10 -15.92 -8.59
N ARG A 85 4.99 -16.03 -7.83
CA ARG A 85 4.69 -15.10 -6.73
C ARG A 85 5.74 -15.18 -5.62
N LEU A 86 6.17 -16.39 -5.28
CA LEU A 86 7.23 -16.61 -4.29
C LEU A 86 8.56 -16.02 -4.75
N GLU A 87 8.94 -16.22 -6.02
CA GLU A 87 10.14 -15.62 -6.61
C GLU A 87 10.10 -14.08 -6.51
N LEU A 88 8.97 -13.47 -6.89
CA LEU A 88 8.76 -12.04 -6.80
C LEU A 88 8.91 -11.51 -5.36
N VAL A 89 8.30 -12.18 -4.38
CA VAL A 89 8.39 -11.78 -2.97
C VAL A 89 9.81 -11.92 -2.44
N ARG A 90 10.50 -13.02 -2.72
CA ARG A 90 11.90 -13.23 -2.33
C ARG A 90 12.83 -12.18 -2.93
N ASP A 91 12.63 -11.80 -4.19
CA ASP A 91 13.40 -10.75 -4.84
C ASP A 91 13.16 -9.38 -4.20
N PHE A 92 11.94 -9.09 -3.80
CA PHE A 92 11.61 -7.84 -3.11
C PHE A 92 12.18 -7.83 -1.68
N VAL A 93 12.08 -8.94 -0.94
CA VAL A 93 12.70 -9.11 0.38
C VAL A 93 14.22 -8.94 0.30
N ARG A 94 14.88 -9.56 -0.67
CA ARG A 94 16.32 -9.41 -0.89
C ARG A 94 16.71 -7.95 -1.17
N GLN A 95 15.90 -7.23 -1.93
CA GLN A 95 16.15 -5.83 -2.27
C GLN A 95 15.96 -4.87 -1.08
N GLU A 96 14.87 -5.05 -0.30
CA GLU A 96 14.49 -4.09 0.74
C GLU A 96 15.05 -4.44 2.14
N ILE A 97 15.29 -5.72 2.40
CA ILE A 97 15.74 -6.23 3.70
C ILE A 97 17.20 -6.71 3.63
N GLY A 98 17.53 -7.46 2.57
CA GLY A 98 18.86 -8.08 2.39
C GLY A 98 19.20 -8.98 3.56
N ASP A 99 20.41 -8.85 4.07
CA ASP A 99 20.97 -9.56 5.23
C ASP A 99 20.89 -8.76 6.56
N LYS A 100 20.25 -7.60 6.53
CA LYS A 100 20.35 -6.60 7.61
C LYS A 100 19.33 -6.80 8.73
N HIS A 101 18.15 -7.32 8.44
CA HIS A 101 17.05 -7.36 9.40
C HIS A 101 16.45 -8.75 9.48
N ALA A 102 16.18 -9.22 10.70
CA ALA A 102 15.36 -10.40 10.90
C ALA A 102 13.96 -10.17 10.32
N TYR A 103 13.43 -11.15 9.59
CA TYR A 103 12.13 -11.03 8.95
C TYR A 103 11.34 -12.35 8.99
N SER A 104 10.04 -12.20 8.83
CA SER A 104 9.09 -13.27 8.53
C SER A 104 8.17 -12.79 7.42
N PHE A 105 7.96 -13.57 6.37
CA PHE A 105 6.94 -13.23 5.39
C PHE A 105 6.02 -14.41 5.11
N ALA A 106 4.79 -14.10 4.72
CA ALA A 106 3.82 -15.08 4.26
C ALA A 106 3.07 -14.58 3.03
N ILE A 107 2.75 -15.50 2.14
CA ILE A 107 1.90 -15.27 0.97
C ILE A 107 0.55 -15.90 1.24
N HIS A 108 -0.50 -15.10 1.18
CA HIS A 108 -1.88 -15.54 1.31
C HIS A 108 -2.61 -15.39 -0.01
N ASN A 109 -3.51 -16.32 -0.29
CA ASN A 109 -4.36 -16.27 -1.48
C ASN A 109 -5.83 -16.58 -1.14
N PRO A 110 -6.49 -15.71 -0.37
CA PRO A 110 -7.92 -15.88 -0.11
C PRO A 110 -8.76 -15.55 -1.35
N LYS A 111 -10.02 -15.99 -1.31
CA LYS A 111 -11.01 -15.54 -2.29
C LYS A 111 -11.41 -14.09 -2.01
N ALA A 112 -11.40 -13.27 -3.06
CA ALA A 112 -11.82 -11.88 -2.98
C ALA A 112 -13.32 -11.77 -2.65
N SER A 113 -13.67 -10.98 -1.64
CA SER A 113 -15.05 -10.83 -1.15
C SER A 113 -16.00 -10.20 -2.18
N ILE A 114 -15.49 -9.45 -3.15
CA ILE A 114 -16.30 -8.72 -4.14
C ILE A 114 -16.49 -9.53 -5.41
N ASP A 115 -15.43 -10.09 -6.00
CA ASP A 115 -15.49 -10.76 -7.30
C ASP A 115 -15.33 -12.29 -7.23
N GLY A 116 -15.04 -12.82 -6.03
CA GLY A 116 -14.85 -14.25 -5.80
C GLY A 116 -13.57 -14.85 -6.40
N GLY A 117 -12.77 -14.04 -7.09
CA GLY A 117 -11.50 -14.46 -7.67
C GLY A 117 -10.39 -14.56 -6.63
N GLU A 118 -9.21 -14.97 -7.05
CA GLU A 118 -8.02 -14.96 -6.19
C GLU A 118 -7.65 -13.55 -5.73
N GLN A 119 -7.12 -13.43 -4.51
CA GLN A 119 -6.61 -12.17 -3.97
C GLN A 119 -5.24 -12.38 -3.33
N PRO A 120 -4.23 -12.78 -4.13
CA PRO A 120 -2.91 -13.05 -3.58
C PRO A 120 -2.27 -11.77 -3.05
N HIS A 121 -1.70 -11.86 -1.86
CA HIS A 121 -0.97 -10.76 -1.21
C HIS A 121 0.09 -11.31 -0.28
N ALA A 122 1.13 -10.52 -0.04
CA ALA A 122 2.16 -10.88 0.90
C ALA A 122 2.21 -9.92 2.08
N HIS A 123 2.42 -10.48 3.26
CA HIS A 123 2.80 -9.80 4.49
C HIS A 123 4.29 -10.02 4.71
N ILE A 124 5.06 -8.95 4.77
CA ILE A 124 6.51 -8.99 5.01
C ILE A 124 6.79 -8.22 6.29
N MET A 125 6.91 -8.95 7.38
CA MET A 125 7.17 -8.44 8.72
C MET A 125 8.67 -8.46 8.98
N MET A 126 9.26 -7.33 9.34
CA MET A 126 10.70 -7.20 9.57
C MET A 126 11.02 -6.45 10.87
N SER A 127 12.10 -6.84 11.53
CA SER A 127 12.67 -6.07 12.63
C SER A 127 13.29 -4.79 12.11
N GLN A 128 13.16 -3.70 12.87
CA GLN A 128 13.89 -2.47 12.58
C GLN A 128 15.32 -2.50 13.15
N ARG A 129 15.70 -3.55 13.89
CA ARG A 129 17.04 -3.71 14.39
C ARG A 129 17.94 -4.35 13.35
N VAL A 130 19.14 -3.80 13.21
CA VAL A 130 20.13 -4.23 12.23
C VAL A 130 20.97 -5.33 12.84
N SER A 131 21.15 -6.42 12.11
CA SER A 131 22.16 -7.44 12.41
C SER A 131 23.55 -6.82 12.20
N ASP A 132 24.36 -6.79 13.25
CA ASP A 132 25.71 -6.21 13.25
C ASP A 132 26.79 -7.27 13.54
N GLY A 133 26.40 -8.54 13.49
CA GLY A 133 27.32 -9.68 13.72
C GLY A 133 27.72 -9.88 15.19
N ILE A 134 27.24 -9.04 16.13
CA ILE A 134 27.51 -9.21 17.54
C ILE A 134 26.46 -10.13 18.17
N GLU A 135 26.89 -11.25 18.72
CA GLU A 135 26.00 -12.15 19.45
C GLU A 135 25.50 -11.47 20.74
N ARG A 136 24.22 -11.55 20.97
CA ARG A 136 23.53 -11.01 22.14
C ARG A 136 22.45 -11.96 22.63
N SER A 137 22.22 -12.03 23.92
CA SER A 137 21.03 -12.69 24.47
C SER A 137 19.76 -11.94 23.99
N PRO A 138 18.57 -12.60 23.98
CA PRO A 138 17.32 -11.96 23.59
C PRO A 138 17.09 -10.61 24.29
N GLU A 139 17.20 -10.57 25.61
CA GLU A 139 17.07 -9.33 26.39
C GLU A 139 18.07 -8.25 25.95
N HIS A 140 19.34 -8.63 25.75
CA HIS A 140 20.38 -7.68 25.38
C HIS A 140 20.18 -7.15 23.96
N TYR A 141 19.71 -7.95 23.03
CA TYR A 141 19.45 -7.58 21.65
C TYR A 141 18.50 -6.38 21.54
N PHE A 142 17.49 -6.31 22.40
CA PHE A 142 16.48 -5.24 22.38
C PHE A 142 16.80 -4.04 23.28
N LYS A 143 17.93 -4.02 24.01
CA LYS A 143 18.39 -2.87 24.79
C LYS A 143 18.68 -1.64 23.90
N ARG A 144 18.87 -0.50 24.54
CA ARG A 144 19.31 0.71 23.87
C ARG A 144 20.68 0.50 23.23
N TYR A 145 20.83 0.90 21.97
CA TYR A 145 22.12 0.89 21.28
C TYR A 145 23.13 1.81 21.98
N ASN A 146 24.36 1.35 22.09
CA ASN A 146 25.50 2.12 22.61
C ASN A 146 26.48 2.37 21.44
N ALA A 147 26.54 3.62 20.98
CA ALA A 147 27.38 3.97 19.83
C ALA A 147 28.89 3.88 20.14
N LYS A 148 29.28 4.07 21.43
CA LYS A 148 30.68 4.02 21.83
C LYS A 148 31.19 2.59 22.05
N TYR A 149 30.33 1.74 22.59
CA TYR A 149 30.60 0.34 22.88
C TYR A 149 29.43 -0.53 22.40
N PRO A 150 29.35 -0.84 21.08
CA PRO A 150 28.21 -1.57 20.51
C PRO A 150 27.93 -2.92 21.19
N GLU A 151 28.98 -3.61 21.63
CA GLU A 151 28.91 -4.90 22.35
C GLU A 151 28.23 -4.80 23.74
N ARG A 152 28.20 -3.60 24.33
CA ARG A 152 27.52 -3.31 25.62
C ARG A 152 26.09 -2.82 25.45
N GLY A 153 25.68 -2.56 24.24
CA GLY A 153 24.33 -2.10 23.87
C GLY A 153 23.55 -3.12 23.07
N GLY A 154 22.26 -2.86 22.87
CA GLY A 154 21.42 -3.63 21.98
C GLY A 154 21.73 -3.39 20.51
N ALA A 155 21.17 -4.19 19.61
CA ALA A 155 21.26 -4.00 18.17
C ALA A 155 20.69 -2.65 17.75
N ARG A 156 21.38 -1.93 16.85
CA ARG A 156 20.99 -0.59 16.41
C ARG A 156 19.67 -0.63 15.62
N LYS A 157 18.74 0.27 15.90
CA LYS A 157 17.56 0.46 15.05
C LYS A 157 17.91 1.30 13.83
N ASP A 158 17.59 0.75 12.66
CA ASP A 158 17.56 1.47 11.38
C ASP A 158 16.10 1.78 11.05
N SER A 159 15.55 2.71 11.78
CA SER A 159 14.10 2.92 11.80
C SER A 159 13.65 4.15 11.01
N GLY A 160 14.57 4.86 10.38
CA GLY A 160 14.22 6.14 9.78
C GLY A 160 13.66 7.15 10.80
N HIS A 161 13.85 6.90 12.11
CA HIS A 161 13.33 7.77 13.18
C HIS A 161 13.89 9.19 13.13
N ASN A 162 15.00 9.39 12.44
CA ASN A 162 15.61 10.70 12.26
C ASN A 162 15.15 11.41 10.98
N LEU A 163 14.25 10.78 10.21
CA LEU A 163 13.71 11.39 9.00
C LEU A 163 12.60 12.39 9.35
N THR A 164 12.66 13.56 8.74
CA THR A 164 11.56 14.52 8.78
C THR A 164 10.30 13.94 8.11
N PRO A 165 9.10 14.45 8.41
CA PRO A 165 7.86 13.99 7.75
C PRO A 165 7.93 14.04 6.21
N THR A 166 8.62 15.04 5.67
CA THR A 166 8.85 15.16 4.22
C THR A 166 9.73 14.03 3.70
N GLN A 167 10.83 13.73 4.37
CA GLN A 167 11.72 12.63 4.01
C GLN A 167 11.03 11.26 4.14
N GLN A 168 10.23 11.06 5.19
CA GLN A 168 9.42 9.83 5.34
C GLN A 168 8.45 9.65 4.17
N LYS A 169 7.80 10.73 3.73
CA LYS A 169 6.92 10.70 2.56
C LYS A 169 7.66 10.40 1.26
N GLN A 170 8.86 10.97 1.10
CA GLN A 170 9.72 10.69 -0.05
C GLN A 170 10.18 9.24 -0.08
N GLU A 171 10.63 8.71 1.07
CA GLU A 171 11.04 7.31 1.18
C GLU A 171 9.88 6.33 0.91
N LEU A 172 8.68 6.62 1.42
CA LEU A 172 7.50 5.81 1.11
C LEU A 172 7.18 5.85 -0.40
N LYS A 173 7.34 7.00 -1.05
CA LYS A 173 7.16 7.12 -2.51
C LYS A 173 8.21 6.31 -3.26
N ALA A 174 9.47 6.39 -2.84
CA ALA A 174 10.57 5.62 -3.44
C ALA A 174 10.36 4.10 -3.26
N LEU A 175 9.96 3.65 -2.07
CA LEU A 175 9.60 2.24 -1.80
C LEU A 175 8.50 1.75 -2.76
N ARG A 176 7.47 2.56 -2.97
CA ARG A 176 6.37 2.24 -3.89
C ARG A 176 6.83 2.13 -5.34
N GLN A 177 7.75 2.97 -5.77
CA GLN A 177 8.36 2.90 -7.11
C GLN A 177 9.25 1.66 -7.26
N ARG A 178 10.02 1.29 -6.23
CA ARG A 178 10.82 0.06 -6.24
C ARG A 178 9.94 -1.19 -6.33
N TRP A 179 8.82 -1.22 -5.60
CA TRP A 179 7.83 -2.30 -5.72
C TRP A 179 7.22 -2.36 -7.13
N GLU A 180 6.78 -1.22 -7.67
CA GLU A 180 6.25 -1.14 -9.04
C GLU A 180 7.25 -1.70 -10.06
N ALA A 181 8.50 -1.28 -9.98
CA ALA A 181 9.55 -1.73 -10.89
C ALA A 181 9.76 -3.26 -10.79
N LYS A 182 9.84 -3.79 -9.57
CA LYS A 182 10.02 -5.22 -9.31
C LYS A 182 8.83 -6.04 -9.83
N HIS A 183 7.60 -5.62 -9.50
CA HIS A 183 6.38 -6.25 -9.97
C HIS A 183 6.32 -6.29 -11.51
N ASN A 184 6.55 -5.16 -12.17
CA ASN A 184 6.45 -5.06 -13.62
C ASN A 184 7.55 -5.84 -14.36
N ASP A 185 8.75 -5.94 -13.77
CA ASP A 185 9.84 -6.76 -14.27
C ASP A 185 9.49 -8.27 -14.23
N HIS A 186 8.94 -8.76 -13.09
CA HIS A 186 8.50 -10.15 -13.00
C HIS A 186 7.33 -10.47 -13.95
N MET A 187 6.36 -9.56 -14.09
CA MET A 187 5.29 -9.72 -15.07
C MET A 187 5.84 -9.87 -16.50
N GLN A 188 6.80 -9.03 -16.86
CA GLN A 188 7.43 -9.09 -18.17
C GLN A 188 8.25 -10.39 -18.36
N ARG A 189 9.03 -10.82 -17.36
CA ARG A 189 9.81 -12.08 -17.43
C ARG A 189 8.93 -13.29 -17.66
N HIS A 190 7.73 -13.29 -17.09
CA HIS A 190 6.77 -14.40 -17.22
C HIS A 190 5.76 -14.21 -18.37
N GLY A 191 6.02 -13.27 -19.30
CA GLY A 191 5.24 -13.11 -20.53
C GLY A 191 3.91 -12.36 -20.37
N HIS A 192 3.71 -11.68 -19.24
CA HIS A 192 2.50 -10.90 -19.00
C HIS A 192 2.70 -9.42 -19.36
N SER A 193 1.72 -8.83 -20.04
CA SER A 193 1.74 -7.43 -20.47
C SER A 193 1.18 -6.44 -19.43
N GLN A 194 0.48 -6.94 -18.42
CA GLN A 194 -0.14 -6.12 -17.39
C GLN A 194 0.93 -5.46 -16.52
N LYS A 195 0.73 -4.16 -16.25
CA LYS A 195 1.63 -3.37 -15.41
C LYS A 195 0.85 -2.62 -14.35
N ILE A 196 1.47 -2.44 -13.19
CA ILE A 196 0.99 -1.53 -12.16
C ILE A 196 1.69 -0.18 -12.29
N ASP A 197 1.07 0.87 -11.73
CA ASP A 197 1.63 2.21 -11.63
C ASP A 197 1.32 2.75 -10.22
N SER A 198 2.37 3.05 -9.45
CA SER A 198 2.27 3.47 -8.05
C SER A 198 1.87 4.93 -7.86
N ARG A 199 1.81 5.71 -8.96
CA ARG A 199 1.40 7.11 -8.93
C ARG A 199 -0.10 7.23 -8.72
N SER A 200 -0.52 8.30 -8.08
CA SER A 200 -1.95 8.60 -7.94
C SER A 200 -2.60 8.82 -9.32
N PHE A 201 -3.91 8.60 -9.43
CA PHE A 201 -4.65 8.92 -10.66
C PHE A 201 -4.44 10.38 -11.09
N LYS A 202 -4.36 11.32 -10.12
CA LYS A 202 -4.06 12.72 -10.38
C LYS A 202 -2.69 12.90 -11.05
N ASP A 203 -1.65 12.25 -10.53
CA ASP A 203 -0.29 12.36 -11.09
C ASP A 203 -0.17 11.71 -12.47
N ARG A 204 -1.08 10.77 -12.77
CA ARG A 204 -1.21 10.11 -14.08
C ARG A 204 -2.10 10.88 -15.07
N GLY A 205 -2.70 12.00 -14.64
CA GLY A 205 -3.67 12.74 -15.45
C GLY A 205 -5.00 11.99 -15.69
N ILE A 206 -5.29 10.97 -14.90
CA ILE A 206 -6.49 10.16 -15.02
C ILE A 206 -7.59 10.78 -14.15
N ILE A 207 -8.67 11.21 -14.78
CA ILE A 207 -9.87 11.73 -14.11
C ILE A 207 -10.74 10.52 -13.69
N ARG A 208 -10.33 9.86 -12.62
CA ARG A 208 -11.06 8.74 -12.03
C ARG A 208 -10.96 8.81 -10.51
N TYR A 209 -12.05 8.50 -9.83
CA TYR A 209 -12.05 8.39 -8.39
C TYR A 209 -11.28 7.13 -7.95
N PRO A 210 -10.42 7.21 -6.91
CA PRO A 210 -9.75 6.02 -6.38
C PRO A 210 -10.79 5.00 -5.88
N GLU A 211 -10.55 3.74 -6.15
CA GLU A 211 -11.38 2.68 -5.59
C GLU A 211 -11.27 2.67 -4.07
N GLN A 212 -12.41 2.55 -3.39
CA GLN A 212 -12.44 2.46 -1.94
C GLN A 212 -11.93 1.07 -1.52
N HIS A 213 -11.00 1.05 -0.58
CA HIS A 213 -10.59 -0.17 0.08
C HIS A 213 -11.63 -0.53 1.15
N PHE A 214 -12.35 -1.63 0.93
CA PHE A 214 -13.21 -2.22 1.94
C PHE A 214 -12.37 -3.23 2.74
N GLY A 215 -12.19 -3.02 4.04
CA GLY A 215 -11.63 -4.06 4.90
C GLY A 215 -12.48 -5.34 4.83
N PHE A 216 -11.89 -6.47 5.20
CA PHE A 216 -12.53 -7.80 5.14
C PHE A 216 -13.95 -7.84 5.73
N GLU A 217 -14.12 -7.26 6.92
CA GLU A 217 -15.44 -7.22 7.59
C GLU A 217 -16.45 -6.36 6.83
N SER A 218 -16.05 -5.20 6.34
CA SER A 218 -16.95 -4.31 5.59
C SER A 218 -17.34 -4.91 4.24
N ALA A 219 -16.40 -5.53 3.54
CA ALA A 219 -16.68 -6.22 2.29
C ALA A 219 -17.57 -7.47 2.48
N GLY A 220 -17.44 -8.16 3.63
CA GLY A 220 -18.29 -9.28 4.00
C GLY A 220 -19.77 -8.91 4.25
N ARG A 221 -20.02 -7.67 4.66
CA ARG A 221 -21.38 -7.15 4.94
C ARG A 221 -22.12 -6.62 3.71
N LEU A 222 -21.44 -6.52 2.56
CA LEU A 222 -22.06 -6.04 1.32
C LEU A 222 -23.01 -7.09 0.76
N THR A 223 -24.21 -6.63 0.31
CA THR A 223 -25.15 -7.49 -0.40
C THR A 223 -24.63 -7.87 -1.79
N PRO A 224 -25.15 -8.94 -2.43
CA PRO A 224 -24.80 -9.28 -3.80
C PRO A 224 -24.99 -8.12 -4.78
N GLU A 225 -26.08 -7.36 -4.65
CA GLU A 225 -26.42 -6.21 -5.49
C GLU A 225 -25.39 -5.08 -5.29
N GLN A 226 -24.98 -4.83 -4.05
CA GLN A 226 -23.94 -3.83 -3.73
C GLN A 226 -22.59 -4.23 -4.32
N LYS A 227 -22.22 -5.52 -4.24
CA LYS A 227 -20.98 -6.04 -4.84
C LYS A 227 -21.00 -5.89 -6.37
N GLU A 228 -22.12 -6.19 -7.01
CA GLU A 228 -22.28 -6.07 -8.46
C GLU A 228 -22.21 -4.61 -8.91
N SER A 229 -22.82 -3.69 -8.14
CA SER A 229 -22.71 -2.26 -8.41
C SER A 229 -21.26 -1.77 -8.28
N ILE A 230 -20.51 -2.20 -7.27
CA ILE A 230 -19.10 -1.85 -7.13
C ILE A 230 -18.29 -2.33 -8.33
N LYS A 231 -18.56 -3.54 -8.84
CA LYS A 231 -17.91 -4.07 -10.05
C LYS A 231 -18.23 -3.24 -11.29
N SER A 232 -19.51 -2.93 -11.51
CA SER A 232 -19.96 -2.19 -12.69
C SER A 232 -19.52 -0.72 -12.65
N ASN A 233 -19.32 -0.16 -11.47
CA ASN A 233 -18.80 1.21 -11.28
C ASN A 233 -17.29 1.35 -11.54
N ARG A 234 -16.55 0.25 -11.64
CA ARG A 234 -15.13 0.29 -11.96
C ARG A 234 -14.93 0.87 -13.35
N GLY A 235 -14.41 2.10 -13.42
CA GLY A 235 -14.16 2.81 -14.67
C GLY A 235 -15.20 3.86 -15.06
N LEU A 236 -16.30 3.99 -14.34
CA LEU A 236 -17.28 5.05 -14.57
C LEU A 236 -16.78 6.41 -14.07
N SER A 237 -17.36 7.49 -14.62
CA SER A 237 -17.18 8.82 -14.04
C SER A 237 -17.78 8.88 -12.63
N SER A 238 -17.24 9.76 -11.78
CA SER A 238 -17.70 9.91 -10.38
C SER A 238 -19.21 10.15 -10.29
N GLY A 239 -19.78 10.91 -11.21
CA GLY A 239 -21.23 11.20 -11.22
C GLY A 239 -22.08 9.96 -11.50
N ALA A 240 -21.75 9.18 -12.53
CA ALA A 240 -22.46 7.95 -12.84
C ALA A 240 -22.35 6.91 -11.73
N ALA A 241 -21.18 6.81 -11.07
CA ALA A 241 -20.96 5.93 -9.94
C ALA A 241 -21.85 6.28 -8.73
N ILE A 242 -22.05 7.59 -8.45
CA ILE A 242 -22.95 8.04 -7.37
C ILE A 242 -24.40 7.66 -7.67
N GLU A 243 -24.88 7.94 -8.86
CA GLU A 243 -26.27 7.66 -9.25
C GLU A 243 -26.57 6.16 -9.18
N GLN A 244 -25.66 5.34 -9.67
CA GLN A 244 -25.80 3.89 -9.61
C GLN A 244 -25.72 3.36 -8.16
N ALA A 245 -24.82 3.89 -7.33
CA ALA A 245 -24.74 3.51 -5.93
C ALA A 245 -26.02 3.86 -5.16
N LYS A 246 -26.61 5.03 -5.41
CA LYS A 246 -27.88 5.45 -4.81
C LYS A 246 -29.04 4.56 -5.23
N SER A 247 -29.11 4.18 -6.52
CA SER A 247 -30.20 3.36 -7.06
C SER A 247 -30.32 1.98 -6.42
N ILE A 248 -29.22 1.45 -5.85
CA ILE A 248 -29.17 0.15 -5.15
C ILE A 248 -29.13 0.26 -3.64
N GLY A 249 -29.36 1.48 -3.09
CA GLY A 249 -29.42 1.72 -1.64
C GLY A 249 -28.04 1.68 -0.93
N TYR A 250 -26.94 1.85 -1.67
CA TYR A 250 -25.60 1.97 -1.07
C TYR A 250 -25.49 3.28 -0.27
N THR A 251 -25.25 3.19 1.03
CA THR A 251 -25.34 4.31 1.97
C THR A 251 -24.06 4.66 2.70
N ASP A 252 -22.88 4.26 2.20
CA ASP A 252 -21.63 4.72 2.81
C ASP A 252 -21.51 6.23 2.68
N LYS A 253 -21.81 6.93 3.79
CA LYS A 253 -21.86 8.41 3.83
C LYS A 253 -20.53 9.06 3.51
N ASN A 254 -19.40 8.43 3.87
CA ASN A 254 -18.07 8.99 3.66
C ASN A 254 -17.70 8.89 2.18
N TRP A 255 -17.96 7.74 1.56
CA TRP A 255 -17.72 7.50 0.15
C TRP A 255 -18.58 8.41 -0.73
N ILE A 256 -19.91 8.47 -0.47
CA ILE A 256 -20.84 9.35 -1.19
C ILE A 256 -20.44 10.82 -1.02
N LYS A 257 -20.06 11.26 0.20
CA LYS A 257 -19.62 12.62 0.46
C LYS A 257 -18.35 12.98 -0.30
N ALA A 258 -17.36 12.10 -0.31
CA ALA A 258 -16.10 12.33 -1.01
C ALA A 258 -16.30 12.47 -2.53
N ILE A 259 -17.07 11.55 -3.15
CA ILE A 259 -17.40 11.63 -4.57
C ILE A 259 -18.27 12.84 -4.89
N SER A 260 -19.25 13.19 -4.04
CA SER A 260 -20.10 14.36 -4.23
C SER A 260 -19.32 15.67 -4.22
N LEU A 261 -18.25 15.77 -3.43
CA LEU A 261 -17.37 16.95 -3.45
C LEU A 261 -16.60 17.06 -4.76
N ASP A 262 -16.08 15.95 -5.29
CA ASP A 262 -15.38 15.95 -6.57
C ASP A 262 -16.30 16.35 -7.73
N VAL A 263 -17.51 15.79 -7.80
CA VAL A 263 -18.53 16.15 -8.81
C VAL A 263 -18.91 17.63 -8.74
N LYS A 264 -19.11 18.18 -7.52
CA LYS A 264 -19.39 19.62 -7.34
C LYS A 264 -18.24 20.50 -7.83
N GLN A 265 -17.00 20.12 -7.56
CA GLN A 265 -15.83 20.83 -8.03
C GLN A 265 -15.74 20.81 -9.57
N GLN A 266 -15.98 19.68 -10.20
CA GLN A 266 -15.99 19.55 -11.66
C GLN A 266 -17.11 20.39 -12.30
N GLN A 267 -18.32 20.36 -11.72
CA GLN A 267 -19.44 21.19 -12.17
C GLN A 267 -19.15 22.68 -12.03
N LEU A 268 -18.55 23.10 -10.91
CA LEU A 268 -18.15 24.48 -10.67
C LEU A 268 -17.13 24.95 -11.71
N VAL A 269 -16.10 24.16 -11.99
CA VAL A 269 -15.10 24.48 -13.03
C VAL A 269 -15.74 24.61 -14.41
N LYS A 270 -16.69 23.73 -14.75
CA LYS A 270 -17.39 23.75 -16.02
C LYS A 270 -18.26 24.99 -16.16
N SER A 271 -19.05 25.35 -15.13
CA SER A 271 -19.89 26.55 -15.15
C SER A 271 -19.05 27.84 -15.23
N LEU A 272 -18.01 27.97 -14.40
CA LEU A 272 -17.09 29.10 -14.42
C LEU A 272 -16.38 29.25 -15.77
N THR A 273 -15.98 28.17 -16.41
CA THR A 273 -15.37 28.21 -17.75
C THR A 273 -16.35 28.74 -18.80
N GLN A 274 -17.62 28.33 -18.72
CA GLN A 274 -18.68 28.82 -19.62
C GLN A 274 -18.98 30.29 -19.38
N ASP A 275 -19.22 30.68 -18.13
CA ASP A 275 -19.57 32.06 -17.75
C ASP A 275 -18.48 33.06 -18.13
N ILE A 276 -17.21 32.72 -17.84
CA ILE A 276 -16.08 33.58 -18.17
C ILE A 276 -15.86 33.68 -19.68
N SER A 277 -16.06 32.58 -20.42
CA SER A 277 -15.95 32.60 -21.88
C SER A 277 -17.04 33.44 -22.52
N GLN A 278 -18.26 33.41 -21.96
CA GLN A 278 -19.36 34.28 -22.43
C GLN A 278 -19.12 35.76 -22.14
N GLN A 279 -18.66 36.10 -20.92
CA GLN A 279 -18.43 37.49 -20.51
C GLN A 279 -17.29 38.19 -21.27
N HIS A 280 -16.24 37.44 -21.62
CA HIS A 280 -15.03 38.01 -22.20
C HIS A 280 -14.88 37.78 -23.71
N GLY A 281 -15.81 37.08 -24.36
CA GLY A 281 -15.74 36.78 -25.80
C GLY A 281 -14.47 36.07 -26.24
N ARG A 282 -13.75 35.42 -25.31
CA ARG A 282 -12.48 34.71 -25.52
C ARG A 282 -12.50 33.35 -24.83
N LEU A 283 -11.83 32.37 -25.40
CA LEU A 283 -11.68 31.07 -24.80
C LEU A 283 -10.84 31.18 -23.51
N MET A 284 -11.51 31.07 -22.39
CA MET A 284 -10.91 31.00 -21.04
C MET A 284 -11.09 29.59 -20.50
N LYS A 285 -10.15 29.15 -19.69
CA LYS A 285 -10.23 27.85 -19.03
C LYS A 285 -10.09 28.04 -17.52
N ALA A 286 -11.04 27.54 -16.78
CA ALA A 286 -10.92 27.40 -15.32
C ALA A 286 -10.30 26.03 -14.96
N SER A 287 -9.47 26.00 -13.94
CA SER A 287 -8.90 24.79 -13.39
C SER A 287 -8.84 24.88 -11.86
N ILE A 288 -8.80 23.74 -11.17
CA ILE A 288 -8.58 23.70 -9.73
C ILE A 288 -7.10 23.49 -9.48
N THR A 289 -6.49 24.39 -8.70
CA THR A 289 -5.09 24.29 -8.30
C THR A 289 -4.91 23.13 -7.31
N PRO A 290 -3.66 22.63 -7.10
CA PRO A 290 -3.38 21.58 -6.11
C PRO A 290 -3.86 21.91 -4.69
N ASN A 291 -4.02 23.21 -4.37
CA ASN A 291 -4.49 23.68 -3.07
C ASN A 291 -6.03 23.87 -3.01
N GLY A 292 -6.77 23.42 -4.02
CA GLY A 292 -8.23 23.52 -4.06
C GLY A 292 -8.79 24.87 -4.51
N ASN A 293 -7.95 25.85 -4.89
CA ASN A 293 -8.37 27.14 -5.39
C ASN A 293 -8.68 27.10 -6.90
N VAL A 294 -9.63 27.93 -7.35
CA VAL A 294 -9.93 28.07 -8.77
C VAL A 294 -8.90 28.99 -9.41
N SER A 295 -8.24 28.54 -10.48
CA SER A 295 -7.35 29.32 -11.34
C SER A 295 -8.01 29.54 -12.70
N ILE A 296 -7.88 30.74 -13.28
CA ILE A 296 -8.46 31.09 -14.57
C ILE A 296 -7.34 31.51 -15.52
N GLU A 297 -7.22 30.84 -16.64
CA GLU A 297 -6.18 31.08 -17.64
C GLU A 297 -6.78 31.35 -19.02
N LYS A 298 -6.12 32.20 -19.79
CA LYS A 298 -6.43 32.37 -21.21
C LYS A 298 -5.94 31.17 -22.00
N VAL A 299 -6.82 30.53 -22.77
CA VAL A 299 -6.41 29.55 -23.77
C VAL A 299 -5.70 30.31 -24.91
N LYS A 300 -4.40 30.09 -25.08
CA LYS A 300 -3.66 30.61 -26.24
C LYS A 300 -4.28 30.00 -27.50
N SER A 301 -4.91 30.85 -28.32
CA SER A 301 -5.28 30.43 -29.67
C SER A 301 -4.00 30.08 -30.43
N ARG A 302 -3.89 28.86 -30.92
CA ARG A 302 -2.92 28.55 -31.96
C ARG A 302 -3.28 29.39 -33.17
N GLY A 303 -2.50 30.44 -33.44
CA GLY A 303 -2.64 31.24 -34.65
C GLY A 303 -2.54 30.30 -35.85
N ILE A 304 -3.61 30.22 -36.63
CA ILE A 304 -3.55 29.71 -37.98
C ILE A 304 -2.84 30.83 -38.77
N SER A 305 -1.55 30.65 -39.06
CA SER A 305 -0.86 31.51 -40.04
C SER A 305 -1.43 31.13 -41.40
N MET A 306 -2.30 31.97 -41.93
CA MET A 306 -2.59 31.96 -43.34
C MET A 306 -1.41 32.64 -44.04
N GLY A 307 -0.55 31.83 -44.66
CA GLY A 307 0.42 32.32 -45.62
C GLY A 307 -0.31 32.88 -46.85
N TRP A 308 0.06 34.06 -47.22
CA TRP A 308 -0.08 34.61 -48.54
C TRP A 308 1.19 34.33 -49.34
#